data_1332992aa68e5941c1394f29a810b424
#
_entry.id   1332992aa68e5941c1394f29a810b424
#
_cell.length_a   1.000
_cell.length_b   1.000
_cell.length_c   1.000
_cell.angle_alpha   90.00
_cell.angle_beta   90.00
_cell.angle_gamma   90.00
#
_symmetry.space_group_name_H-M   'P 1'
#
loop_
_entity.id
_entity.type
_entity.pdbx_description
1 polymer ?
#
loop_
_entity_poly.entity_id
_entity_poly.type
_entity_poly.pdbx_seq_one_letter_code
_entity_poly.pdbx_strand_id
1 'polypeptide(L)'
;MRLIFTGVLCLLTLNAQANVIQYFAGISYNNPADLFKVKNGILLIGGTGSYADLQFKGSALNFNTFQYESGVNHSRTYIVWPYGRVAKRLNDKTVVAVDLTEPFNSNLDWGNDAFTRYAATQNYLTDVDLSPKISYAISKKLQIGGGINFNVLLKNEVNWAFPTGQSTYANLINRSSSFGVGYNLGINYAVNDTNFLGITYYSRIRQNTSGTSYLGLAANPDFQFGFYMPATTVASYVHIFNPKWLINLQVFQSEWNANQKVRLYNTAAPPPFTNFIFDMHFDASYAYLAAIRKQVSDKLGIALAGMIDDGPEEDGLRTIVFPSDTQYFLGLIGDYRFTEHASMELILGHVYSNPSIQNKAKVNNVPVPFTTLLLPISL
;
A
#
# COMPACT_ATOMS: atom_id res chain seq x y z
N MET A 1 14.99 19.32 21.10
CA MET A 1 14.57 18.43 20.02
C MET A 1 14.24 17.08 20.64
N ARG A 2 13.09 16.51 20.38
CA ARG A 2 12.69 15.19 20.91
C ARG A 2 13.03 14.14 19.85
N LEU A 3 13.78 13.11 20.21
CA LEU A 3 14.10 12.00 19.33
C LEU A 3 13.09 10.87 19.61
N ILE A 4 12.37 10.44 18.59
CA ILE A 4 11.42 9.32 18.67
C ILE A 4 11.93 8.24 17.71
N PHE A 5 12.21 7.06 18.25
CA PHE A 5 12.45 5.86 17.46
C PHE A 5 11.17 5.04 17.42
N THR A 6 10.66 4.82 16.23
CA THR A 6 9.49 3.96 16.03
C THR A 6 9.94 2.79 15.17
N GLY A 7 9.91 1.60 15.73
CA GLY A 7 10.18 0.36 15.01
C GLY A 7 8.89 -0.46 14.92
N VAL A 8 8.48 -0.80 13.71
CA VAL A 8 7.39 -1.74 13.49
C VAL A 8 8.02 -3.04 13.00
N LEU A 9 8.13 -4.02 13.89
CA LEU A 9 8.53 -5.37 13.53
C LEU A 9 7.26 -6.21 13.38
N CYS A 10 6.76 -6.33 12.16
CA CYS A 10 5.66 -7.24 11.85
C CYS A 10 6.23 -8.63 11.54
N LEU A 11 6.11 -9.56 12.47
CA LEU A 11 6.30 -10.98 12.19
C LEU A 11 5.01 -11.48 11.51
N LEU A 12 4.96 -11.32 10.18
CA LEU A 12 3.82 -11.73 9.38
C LEU A 12 4.08 -13.11 8.80
N THR A 13 3.32 -14.07 9.23
CA THR A 13 3.06 -15.27 8.45
C THR A 13 1.70 -15.07 7.78
N LEU A 14 1.68 -15.07 6.45
CA LEU A 14 0.52 -15.12 5.55
C LEU A 14 0.13 -13.82 4.82
N ASN A 15 -0.01 -13.99 3.50
CA ASN A 15 -0.85 -13.27 2.54
C ASN A 15 -0.98 -11.75 2.74
N ALA A 16 0.13 -11.03 2.80
CA ALA A 16 0.07 -9.59 2.88
C ALA A 16 0.15 -8.97 1.49
N GLN A 17 -0.92 -8.38 1.06
CA GLN A 17 -0.90 -7.43 -0.05
C GLN A 17 -1.36 -6.06 0.40
N ALA A 18 -0.66 -5.12 -0.10
CA ALA A 18 -0.73 -3.66 -0.20
C ALA A 18 -1.61 -2.84 0.78
N ASN A 19 -2.78 -3.32 1.23
CA ASN A 19 -3.76 -2.40 1.83
C ASN A 19 -3.59 -2.19 3.34
N VAL A 20 -3.66 -3.25 4.15
CA VAL A 20 -3.55 -3.08 5.63
C VAL A 20 -2.17 -2.58 6.02
N ILE A 21 -1.11 -3.12 5.41
CA ILE A 21 0.27 -2.76 5.77
C ILE A 21 0.57 -1.31 5.46
N GLN A 22 0.05 -0.75 4.36
CA GLN A 22 0.27 0.66 4.02
C GLN A 22 -0.26 1.63 5.09
N TYR A 23 -1.33 1.28 5.79
CA TYR A 23 -1.88 2.10 6.87
C TYR A 23 -1.02 2.03 8.14
N PHE A 24 -0.24 0.96 8.31
CA PHE A 24 0.76 0.80 9.36
C PHE A 24 2.19 1.09 8.91
N ALA A 25 2.40 1.45 7.63
CA ALA A 25 3.71 1.86 7.10
C ALA A 25 4.11 3.24 7.65
N GLY A 26 4.30 3.30 8.92
CA GLY A 26 4.80 4.46 9.65
C GLY A 26 3.81 5.62 9.70
N ILE A 27 4.14 6.70 8.99
CA ILE A 27 3.44 8.00 9.11
C ILE A 27 2.75 8.43 7.80
N SER A 28 2.56 7.51 6.83
CA SER A 28 2.13 7.84 5.47
C SER A 28 0.77 8.55 5.42
N TYR A 29 -0.21 8.11 6.23
CA TYR A 29 -1.58 8.66 6.23
C TYR A 29 -1.91 9.45 7.49
N ASN A 30 -0.89 9.91 8.22
CA ASN A 30 -1.11 10.70 9.42
C ASN A 30 -1.74 12.06 9.09
N ASN A 31 -2.67 12.49 9.95
CA ASN A 31 -3.31 13.79 9.81
C ASN A 31 -2.27 14.94 9.95
N PRO A 32 -2.09 15.79 8.93
CA PRO A 32 -1.14 16.90 9.00
C PRO A 32 -1.49 17.91 10.11
N ALA A 33 -2.75 18.01 10.53
CA ALA A 33 -3.16 18.85 11.67
C ALA A 33 -2.59 18.33 13.01
N ASP A 34 -2.25 17.03 13.11
CA ASP A 34 -1.64 16.43 14.31
C ASP A 34 -0.23 16.96 14.60
N LEU A 35 0.43 17.53 13.60
CA LEU A 35 1.72 18.21 13.81
C LEU A 35 1.64 19.26 14.90
N PHE A 36 0.46 19.85 15.13
CA PHE A 36 0.27 20.83 16.20
C PHE A 36 0.58 20.27 17.61
N LYS A 37 0.56 18.93 17.80
CA LYS A 37 0.94 18.27 19.04
C LYS A 37 2.46 18.34 19.33
N VAL A 38 3.28 18.70 18.34
CA VAL A 38 4.73 18.90 18.50
C VAL A 38 4.97 20.16 19.32
N LYS A 39 5.59 20.02 20.50
CA LYS A 39 5.81 21.16 21.43
C LYS A 39 6.90 22.10 20.94
N ASN A 40 8.10 21.59 20.65
CA ASN A 40 9.25 22.37 20.21
C ASN A 40 9.78 21.89 18.86
N GLY A 41 10.25 20.66 18.80
CA GLY A 41 10.72 20.00 17.60
C GLY A 41 10.80 18.50 17.82
N ILE A 42 10.75 17.75 16.73
CA ILE A 42 10.81 16.30 16.71
C ILE A 42 11.69 15.84 15.56
N LEU A 43 12.51 14.84 15.82
CA LEU A 43 13.10 13.96 14.81
C LEU A 43 12.53 12.57 15.06
N LEU A 44 11.83 12.03 14.07
CA LEU A 44 11.30 10.67 14.09
C LEU A 44 12.03 9.89 12.98
N ILE A 45 12.52 8.71 13.32
CA ILE A 45 13.08 7.75 12.39
C ILE A 45 12.45 6.40 12.72
N GLY A 46 12.00 5.71 11.71
CA GLY A 46 11.36 4.42 11.88
C GLY A 46 11.46 3.56 10.63
N GLY A 47 10.98 2.35 10.77
CA GLY A 47 10.84 1.40 9.67
C GLY A 47 9.85 0.32 10.01
N THR A 48 9.14 -0.16 9.00
CA THR A 48 8.24 -1.32 9.08
C THR A 48 8.88 -2.46 8.30
N GLY A 49 9.06 -3.61 8.95
CA GLY A 49 9.49 -4.84 8.30
C GLY A 49 8.33 -5.82 8.22
N SER A 50 8.13 -6.47 7.09
CA SER A 50 7.15 -7.54 6.94
C SER A 50 7.70 -8.73 6.18
N TYR A 51 7.20 -9.91 6.51
CA TYR A 51 7.34 -11.13 5.74
C TYR A 51 5.97 -11.60 5.26
N ALA A 52 5.86 -11.94 3.98
CA ALA A 52 4.64 -12.49 3.41
C ALA A 52 4.94 -13.78 2.64
N ASP A 53 4.07 -14.79 2.79
CA ASP A 53 4.03 -16.00 1.96
C ASP A 53 2.65 -16.10 1.33
N LEU A 54 2.57 -15.72 0.06
CA LEU A 54 1.36 -15.81 -0.75
C LEU A 54 1.34 -17.15 -1.46
N GLN A 55 0.24 -17.88 -1.34
CA GLN A 55 0.04 -19.16 -2.00
C GLN A 55 -1.07 -19.07 -3.04
N PHE A 56 -0.76 -19.45 -4.27
CA PHE A 56 -1.76 -19.73 -5.30
C PHE A 56 -1.89 -21.24 -5.49
N LYS A 57 -3.11 -21.77 -5.35
CA LYS A 57 -3.45 -23.16 -5.66
C LYS A 57 -4.55 -23.18 -6.70
N GLY A 58 -4.28 -23.80 -7.84
CA GLY A 58 -5.25 -23.83 -8.93
C GLY A 58 -4.66 -24.30 -10.25
N SER A 59 -5.25 -23.81 -11.34
CA SER A 59 -4.85 -24.12 -12.70
C SER A 59 -4.63 -22.82 -13.47
N ALA A 60 -3.60 -22.80 -14.33
CA ALA A 60 -3.32 -21.71 -15.24
C ALA A 60 -3.13 -22.23 -16.68
N LEU A 61 -3.56 -21.48 -17.67
CA LEU A 61 -3.42 -21.84 -19.08
C LEU A 61 -1.96 -21.69 -19.52
N ASN A 62 -1.40 -22.73 -20.07
CA ASN A 62 -0.16 -22.66 -20.81
C ASN A 62 -0.48 -22.19 -22.26
N PHE A 63 -0.06 -20.98 -22.59
CA PHE A 63 -0.34 -20.40 -23.93
C PHE A 63 0.43 -21.07 -25.07
N ASN A 64 1.46 -21.88 -24.79
CA ASN A 64 2.14 -22.64 -25.85
C ASN A 64 1.38 -23.92 -26.21
N THR A 65 0.79 -24.59 -25.21
CA THR A 65 0.12 -25.87 -25.42
C THR A 65 -1.40 -25.76 -25.44
N PHE A 66 -1.94 -24.62 -25.02
CA PHE A 66 -3.37 -24.38 -24.78
C PHE A 66 -4.00 -25.38 -23.81
N GLN A 67 -3.18 -25.94 -22.90
CA GLN A 67 -3.62 -26.83 -21.84
C GLN A 67 -3.49 -26.16 -20.47
N TYR A 68 -4.33 -26.60 -19.53
CA TYR A 68 -4.24 -26.14 -18.16
C TYR A 68 -3.17 -26.92 -17.39
N GLU A 69 -2.22 -26.19 -16.81
CA GLU A 69 -1.27 -26.71 -15.83
C GLU A 69 -1.81 -26.42 -14.44
N SER A 70 -1.80 -27.41 -13.55
CA SER A 70 -2.33 -27.28 -12.19
C SER A 70 -1.23 -27.48 -11.17
N GLY A 71 -1.32 -26.78 -10.04
CA GLY A 71 -0.32 -26.91 -9.00
C GLY A 71 -0.55 -25.96 -7.83
N VAL A 72 0.50 -25.85 -7.03
CA VAL A 72 0.63 -24.88 -5.94
C VAL A 72 1.87 -24.04 -6.22
N ASN A 73 1.71 -22.75 -6.14
CA ASN A 73 2.78 -21.79 -6.31
C ASN A 73 2.84 -20.82 -5.12
N HIS A 74 4.02 -20.34 -4.78
CA HIS A 74 4.27 -19.44 -3.67
C HIS A 74 5.02 -18.20 -4.13
N SER A 75 4.64 -17.06 -3.59
CA SER A 75 5.45 -15.85 -3.62
C SER A 75 5.82 -15.47 -2.18
N ARG A 76 7.11 -15.62 -1.85
CA ARG A 76 7.65 -15.30 -0.53
C ARG A 76 8.47 -14.05 -0.61
N THR A 77 8.15 -13.08 0.24
CA THR A 77 8.82 -11.79 0.20
C THR A 77 9.09 -11.21 1.58
N TYR A 78 10.19 -10.47 1.67
CA TYR A 78 10.51 -9.58 2.78
C TYR A 78 10.47 -8.16 2.25
N ILE A 79 9.74 -7.29 2.94
CA ILE A 79 9.62 -5.90 2.59
C ILE A 79 10.00 -5.06 3.81
N VAL A 80 10.76 -3.98 3.58
CA VAL A 80 11.11 -3.01 4.62
C VAL A 80 10.74 -1.62 4.10
N TRP A 81 9.95 -0.89 4.88
CA TRP A 81 9.54 0.49 4.62
C TRP A 81 10.21 1.43 5.63
N PRO A 82 11.25 2.14 5.26
CA PRO A 82 11.79 3.21 6.09
C PRO A 82 10.88 4.44 6.06
N TYR A 83 10.85 5.17 7.16
CA TYR A 83 10.14 6.44 7.23
C TYR A 83 10.80 7.39 8.22
N GLY A 84 10.55 8.69 8.03
CA GLY A 84 11.09 9.69 8.93
C GLY A 84 10.30 10.99 8.90
N ARG A 85 10.44 11.78 9.95
CA ARG A 85 9.89 13.12 10.07
C ARG A 85 10.84 14.03 10.80
N VAL A 86 11.04 15.21 10.25
CA VAL A 86 11.59 16.35 10.98
C VAL A 86 10.47 17.37 11.11
N ALA A 87 10.17 17.80 12.34
CA ALA A 87 9.17 18.84 12.56
C ALA A 87 9.66 19.87 13.55
N LYS A 88 9.21 21.12 13.37
CA LYS A 88 9.57 22.26 14.25
C LYS A 88 8.37 23.17 14.45
N ARG A 89 8.14 23.55 15.70
CA ARG A 89 7.21 24.62 16.04
C ARG A 89 7.87 25.96 15.73
N LEU A 90 7.23 26.77 14.91
CA LEU A 90 7.69 28.11 14.55
C LEU A 90 7.20 29.17 15.54
N ASN A 91 5.95 29.02 16.00
CA ASN A 91 5.31 29.89 16.98
C ASN A 91 4.13 29.13 17.65
N ASP A 92 3.37 29.83 18.51
CA ASP A 92 2.27 29.22 19.27
C ASP A 92 1.16 28.60 18.42
N LYS A 93 1.03 29.04 17.15
CA LYS A 93 -0.01 28.58 16.23
C LYS A 93 0.47 27.70 15.08
N THR A 94 1.81 27.69 14.79
CA THR A 94 2.32 27.13 13.55
C THR A 94 3.41 26.07 13.81
N VAL A 95 3.25 24.91 13.19
CA VAL A 95 4.25 23.84 13.14
C VAL A 95 4.49 23.47 11.68
N VAL A 96 5.74 23.29 11.30
CA VAL A 96 6.15 22.79 9.97
C VAL A 96 6.83 21.43 10.11
N ALA A 97 6.73 20.62 9.09
CA ALA A 97 7.41 19.31 9.02
C ALA A 97 7.80 18.96 7.59
N VAL A 98 8.74 18.03 7.49
CA VAL A 98 9.02 17.27 6.28
C VAL A 98 8.97 15.80 6.65
N ASP A 99 8.13 15.05 5.94
CA ASP A 99 8.01 13.59 6.05
C ASP A 99 8.69 12.94 4.85
N LEU A 100 9.34 11.81 5.10
CA LEU A 100 9.80 10.85 4.11
C LEU A 100 9.11 9.53 4.41
N THR A 101 8.40 8.97 3.44
CA THR A 101 7.64 7.72 3.60
C THR A 101 7.68 6.88 2.33
N GLU A 102 7.33 5.61 2.45
CA GLU A 102 7.06 4.69 1.34
C GLU A 102 5.61 4.20 1.46
N PRO A 103 4.62 4.94 0.93
CA PRO A 103 3.22 4.58 1.09
C PRO A 103 2.81 3.31 0.36
N PHE A 104 3.48 2.96 -0.75
CA PHE A 104 3.19 1.76 -1.52
C PHE A 104 4.46 0.96 -1.80
N ASN A 105 4.46 -0.29 -1.37
CA ASN A 105 5.52 -1.23 -1.67
C ASN A 105 4.90 -2.62 -1.86
N SER A 106 5.08 -3.19 -3.04
CA SER A 106 4.64 -4.53 -3.38
C SER A 106 5.80 -5.29 -4.00
N ASN A 107 5.99 -6.51 -3.56
CA ASN A 107 7.04 -7.38 -4.07
C ASN A 107 6.48 -8.80 -4.20
N LEU A 108 6.07 -9.15 -5.43
CA LEU A 108 5.56 -10.46 -5.79
C LEU A 108 6.54 -11.15 -6.72
N ASP A 109 6.96 -12.35 -6.36
CA ASP A 109 7.78 -13.22 -7.19
C ASP A 109 7.19 -14.64 -7.19
N TRP A 110 6.50 -14.96 -8.27
CA TRP A 110 5.91 -16.29 -8.49
C TRP A 110 6.89 -17.28 -9.13
N GLY A 111 8.07 -16.80 -9.56
CA GLY A 111 9.07 -17.55 -10.28
C GLY A 111 8.85 -17.56 -11.80
N ASN A 112 9.96 -17.62 -12.53
CA ASN A 112 9.95 -17.55 -13.98
C ASN A 112 9.42 -18.84 -14.65
N ASP A 113 9.57 -19.99 -13.97
CA ASP A 113 9.21 -21.31 -14.50
C ASP A 113 7.93 -21.87 -13.87
N ALA A 114 7.25 -21.08 -13.04
CA ALA A 114 6.01 -21.51 -12.40
C ALA A 114 4.91 -21.81 -13.43
N PHE A 115 3.97 -22.67 -13.07
CA PHE A 115 2.83 -22.94 -13.94
C PHE A 115 1.94 -21.72 -14.17
N THR A 116 2.03 -20.70 -13.30
CA THR A 116 1.35 -19.40 -13.41
C THR A 116 2.10 -18.39 -14.26
N ARG A 117 3.26 -18.71 -14.84
CA ARG A 117 4.18 -17.79 -15.51
C ARG A 117 3.56 -16.93 -16.60
N TYR A 118 2.55 -17.45 -17.32
CA TYR A 118 1.86 -16.69 -18.37
C TYR A 118 0.87 -15.66 -17.81
N ALA A 119 0.49 -15.79 -16.56
CA ALA A 119 -0.34 -14.81 -15.88
C ALA A 119 0.52 -13.74 -15.17
N ALA A 120 1.53 -14.18 -14.41
CA ALA A 120 2.54 -13.32 -13.82
C ALA A 120 3.77 -14.14 -13.43
N THR A 121 4.96 -13.55 -13.57
CA THR A 121 6.20 -14.05 -12.98
C THR A 121 6.63 -13.16 -11.83
N GLN A 122 6.71 -11.87 -12.05
CA GLN A 122 7.13 -10.89 -11.04
C GLN A 122 6.32 -9.61 -11.17
N ASN A 123 5.96 -9.04 -10.03
CA ASN A 123 5.33 -7.73 -9.94
C ASN A 123 5.93 -6.96 -8.76
N TYR A 124 6.61 -5.86 -9.06
CA TYR A 124 7.27 -5.01 -8.07
C TYR A 124 6.75 -3.59 -8.20
N LEU A 125 6.42 -2.99 -7.06
CA LEU A 125 6.12 -1.58 -6.97
C LEU A 125 6.78 -1.03 -5.71
N THR A 126 7.59 0.02 -5.86
CA THR A 126 8.22 0.72 -4.74
C THR A 126 8.20 2.21 -5.02
N ASP A 127 7.58 2.99 -4.14
CA ASP A 127 7.57 4.44 -4.22
C ASP A 127 8.22 5.08 -2.99
N VAL A 128 8.62 6.34 -3.14
CA VAL A 128 9.07 7.19 -2.03
C VAL A 128 8.32 8.51 -2.13
N ASP A 129 7.80 8.95 -1.01
CA ASP A 129 7.05 10.20 -0.88
C ASP A 129 7.80 11.17 0.06
N LEU A 130 8.17 12.34 -0.47
CA LEU A 130 8.68 13.46 0.31
C LEU A 130 7.55 14.48 0.49
N SER A 131 7.14 14.74 1.72
CA SER A 131 5.98 15.58 2.01
C SER A 131 6.30 16.72 2.98
N PRO A 132 6.58 17.94 2.49
CA PRO A 132 6.56 19.14 3.32
C PRO A 132 5.13 19.45 3.76
N LYS A 133 4.96 19.75 5.06
CA LYS A 133 3.66 19.93 5.72
C LYS A 133 3.68 21.14 6.64
N ILE A 134 2.52 21.73 6.81
CA ILE A 134 2.26 22.79 7.78
C ILE A 134 0.99 22.47 8.58
N SER A 135 1.01 22.77 9.88
CA SER A 135 -0.17 22.75 10.74
C SER A 135 -0.37 24.12 11.37
N TYR A 136 -1.62 24.55 11.46
CA TYR A 136 -2.01 25.83 12.03
C TYR A 136 -3.17 25.69 13.01
N ALA A 137 -3.04 26.25 14.21
CA ALA A 137 -4.11 26.33 15.18
C ALA A 137 -4.99 27.54 14.93
N ILE A 138 -6.19 27.34 14.42
CA ILE A 138 -7.22 28.38 14.31
C ILE A 138 -7.68 28.79 15.72
N SER A 139 -7.85 27.80 16.58
CA SER A 139 -8.21 27.98 17.99
C SER A 139 -7.62 26.86 18.85
N LYS A 140 -7.84 26.91 20.18
CA LYS A 140 -7.46 25.80 21.07
C LYS A 140 -8.17 24.49 20.74
N LYS A 141 -9.36 24.56 20.10
CA LYS A 141 -10.17 23.40 19.75
C LYS A 141 -10.02 22.96 18.28
N LEU A 142 -9.60 23.84 17.39
CA LEU A 142 -9.57 23.59 15.96
C LEU A 142 -8.18 23.78 15.38
N GLN A 143 -7.61 22.74 14.81
CA GLN A 143 -6.36 22.74 14.08
C GLN A 143 -6.61 22.29 12.64
N ILE A 144 -5.93 22.89 11.70
CA ILE A 144 -5.88 22.51 10.30
C ILE A 144 -4.44 22.21 9.89
N GLY A 145 -4.28 21.41 8.88
CA GLY A 145 -2.95 21.13 8.31
C GLY A 145 -3.04 20.79 6.85
N GLY A 146 -1.92 20.86 6.17
CA GLY A 146 -1.81 20.47 4.78
C GLY A 146 -0.36 20.33 4.35
N GLY A 147 -0.18 19.71 3.19
CA GLY A 147 1.13 19.50 2.61
C GLY A 147 1.06 19.10 1.15
N ILE A 148 2.23 19.06 0.52
CA ILE A 148 2.42 18.60 -0.85
C ILE A 148 3.13 17.26 -0.76
N ASN A 149 2.73 16.30 -1.60
CA ASN A 149 3.35 15.01 -1.74
C ASN A 149 4.14 14.97 -3.06
N PHE A 150 5.46 14.87 -2.95
CA PHE A 150 6.36 14.62 -4.09
C PHE A 150 6.66 13.13 -4.11
N ASN A 151 5.96 12.40 -4.97
CA ASN A 151 6.03 10.95 -5.03
C ASN A 151 6.90 10.50 -6.19
N VAL A 152 7.92 9.71 -5.89
CA VAL A 152 8.82 9.08 -6.87
C VAL A 152 8.54 7.59 -6.87
N LEU A 153 8.05 7.07 -7.97
CA LEU A 153 7.93 5.64 -8.21
C LEU A 153 9.30 5.13 -8.69
N LEU A 154 10.08 4.58 -7.75
CA LEU A 154 11.45 4.13 -7.99
C LEU A 154 11.50 2.87 -8.83
N LYS A 155 10.55 1.95 -8.59
CA LYS A 155 10.47 0.66 -9.23
C LYS A 155 9.02 0.34 -9.53
N ASN A 156 8.76 0.04 -10.79
CA ASN A 156 7.50 -0.54 -11.25
C ASN A 156 7.83 -1.59 -12.30
N GLU A 157 7.61 -2.86 -11.95
CA GLU A 157 7.83 -4.00 -12.83
C GLU A 157 6.57 -4.86 -12.87
N VAL A 158 6.14 -5.22 -14.08
CA VAL A 158 5.05 -6.16 -14.32
C VAL A 158 5.52 -7.13 -15.39
N ASN A 159 5.81 -8.36 -14.98
CA ASN A 159 6.50 -9.33 -15.82
C ASN A 159 5.69 -10.63 -15.94
N TRP A 160 5.73 -11.24 -17.13
CA TRP A 160 5.10 -12.54 -17.40
C TRP A 160 5.83 -13.26 -18.53
N ALA A 161 5.62 -14.57 -18.64
CA ALA A 161 6.14 -15.35 -19.77
C ALA A 161 5.34 -15.05 -21.05
N PHE A 162 6.04 -14.81 -22.16
CA PHE A 162 5.46 -14.61 -23.48
C PHE A 162 5.86 -15.76 -24.41
N PRO A 163 4.91 -16.39 -25.13
CA PRO A 163 5.22 -17.46 -26.09
C PRO A 163 6.11 -16.96 -27.22
N THR A 164 7.18 -17.65 -27.51
CA THR A 164 8.12 -17.33 -28.61
C THR A 164 8.21 -18.41 -29.69
N GLY A 165 7.54 -19.55 -29.50
CA GLY A 165 7.48 -20.67 -30.43
C GLY A 165 6.60 -21.78 -29.87
N GLN A 166 6.56 -22.93 -30.56
CA GLN A 166 5.63 -24.02 -30.21
C GLN A 166 5.80 -24.63 -28.80
N SER A 167 6.93 -24.48 -28.18
CA SER A 167 7.17 -24.98 -26.80
C SER A 167 8.17 -24.10 -26.05
N THR A 168 8.41 -22.90 -26.56
CA THR A 168 9.37 -21.96 -26.00
C THR A 168 8.68 -20.69 -25.56
N TYR A 169 9.20 -20.08 -24.50
CA TYR A 169 8.78 -18.76 -24.03
C TYR A 169 10.00 -17.93 -23.60
N ALA A 170 9.82 -16.65 -23.53
CA ALA A 170 10.76 -15.75 -22.89
C ALA A 170 9.99 -14.85 -21.90
N ASN A 171 10.66 -14.37 -20.88
CA ASN A 171 10.05 -13.42 -19.97
C ASN A 171 9.92 -12.06 -20.66
N LEU A 172 8.70 -11.54 -20.71
CA LEU A 172 8.42 -10.17 -21.04
C LEU A 172 8.60 -9.34 -19.77
N ILE A 173 9.68 -8.58 -19.72
CA ILE A 173 10.10 -7.80 -18.55
C ILE A 173 9.82 -6.33 -18.83
N ASN A 174 8.95 -5.74 -18.05
CA ASN A 174 8.52 -4.36 -18.23
C ASN A 174 8.94 -3.55 -16.99
N ARG A 175 9.89 -2.63 -17.17
CA ARG A 175 10.46 -1.80 -16.12
C ARG A 175 10.20 -0.34 -16.39
N SER A 176 9.69 0.36 -15.39
CA SER A 176 9.41 1.79 -15.52
C SER A 176 9.51 2.52 -14.19
N SER A 177 9.59 3.84 -14.28
CA SER A 177 9.59 4.74 -13.14
C SER A 177 8.78 6.00 -13.48
N SER A 178 8.42 6.79 -12.47
CA SER A 178 7.72 8.05 -12.66
C SER A 178 7.89 8.98 -11.46
N PHE A 179 7.47 10.22 -11.69
CA PHE A 179 7.31 11.23 -10.66
C PHE A 179 5.88 11.77 -10.73
N GLY A 180 5.25 11.85 -9.57
CA GLY A 180 3.91 12.40 -9.41
C GLY A 180 3.83 13.39 -8.26
N VAL A 181 2.85 14.28 -8.31
CA VAL A 181 2.61 15.26 -7.26
C VAL A 181 1.17 15.14 -6.76
N GLY A 182 1.02 15.13 -5.45
CA GLY A 182 -0.24 15.15 -4.76
C GLY A 182 -0.25 16.19 -3.65
N TYR A 183 -1.32 16.20 -2.88
CA TYR A 183 -1.44 17.02 -1.69
C TYR A 183 -2.17 16.28 -0.58
N ASN A 184 -2.00 16.74 0.65
CA ASN A 184 -2.74 16.24 1.79
C ASN A 184 -3.32 17.41 2.60
N LEU A 185 -4.48 17.17 3.19
CA LEU A 185 -5.20 18.11 4.02
C LEU A 185 -5.67 17.42 5.29
N GLY A 186 -5.78 18.16 6.37
CA GLY A 186 -6.25 17.61 7.63
C GLY A 186 -6.90 18.62 8.53
N ILE A 187 -7.85 18.15 9.32
CA ILE A 187 -8.57 18.90 10.34
C ILE A 187 -8.62 18.07 11.60
N ASN A 188 -8.35 18.70 12.74
CA ASN A 188 -8.61 18.13 14.07
C ASN A 188 -9.50 19.07 14.86
N TYR A 189 -10.51 18.50 15.50
CA TYR A 189 -11.46 19.22 16.34
C TYR A 189 -11.61 18.57 17.72
N ALA A 190 -11.28 19.32 18.77
CA ALA A 190 -11.53 18.92 20.14
C ALA A 190 -12.98 19.32 20.51
N VAL A 191 -13.89 18.34 20.53
CA VAL A 191 -15.28 18.55 20.97
C VAL A 191 -15.27 19.02 22.41
N ASN A 192 -14.48 18.34 23.24
CA ASN A 192 -14.17 18.66 24.63
C ASN A 192 -12.80 18.04 25.00
N ASP A 193 -12.45 18.06 26.29
CA ASP A 193 -11.14 17.59 26.77
C ASP A 193 -10.93 16.07 26.67
N THR A 194 -11.98 15.31 26.37
CA THR A 194 -11.95 13.84 26.27
C THR A 194 -12.32 13.30 24.90
N ASN A 195 -12.88 14.11 23.99
CA ASN A 195 -13.39 13.68 22.70
C ASN A 195 -12.77 14.51 21.56
N PHE A 196 -12.12 13.82 20.63
CA PHE A 196 -11.41 14.43 19.51
C PHE A 196 -11.83 13.78 18.20
N LEU A 197 -12.10 14.60 17.21
CA LEU A 197 -12.44 14.19 15.85
C LEU A 197 -11.34 14.64 14.91
N GLY A 198 -11.04 13.81 13.91
CA GLY A 198 -10.09 14.15 12.85
C GLY A 198 -10.61 13.71 11.48
N ILE A 199 -10.28 14.48 10.46
CA ILE A 199 -10.45 14.09 9.06
C ILE A 199 -9.16 14.41 8.34
N THR A 200 -8.71 13.47 7.51
CA THR A 200 -7.53 13.60 6.67
C THR A 200 -7.88 13.19 5.25
N TYR A 201 -7.35 13.91 4.29
CA TYR A 201 -7.47 13.58 2.87
C TYR A 201 -6.09 13.62 2.22
N TYR A 202 -5.73 12.55 1.53
CA TYR A 202 -4.60 12.46 0.63
C TYR A 202 -5.12 12.37 -0.80
N SER A 203 -4.68 13.27 -1.65
CA SER A 203 -5.15 13.32 -3.03
C SER A 203 -4.63 12.13 -3.83
N ARG A 204 -5.37 11.78 -4.87
CA ARG A 204 -4.91 10.87 -5.91
C ARG A 204 -3.63 11.41 -6.56
N ILE A 205 -2.67 10.51 -6.84
CA ILE A 205 -1.45 10.84 -7.59
C ILE A 205 -1.43 10.04 -8.88
N ARG A 206 -1.40 10.72 -10.01
CA ARG A 206 -1.27 10.08 -11.31
C ARG A 206 0.18 9.68 -11.55
N GLN A 207 0.41 8.41 -11.85
CA GLN A 207 1.69 7.86 -12.25
C GLN A 207 1.67 7.59 -13.76
N ASN A 208 2.37 8.43 -14.52
CA ASN A 208 2.63 8.21 -15.93
C ASN A 208 4.05 7.68 -16.03
N THR A 209 4.19 6.36 -16.01
CA THR A 209 5.52 5.76 -16.01
C THR A 209 6.08 5.66 -17.42
N SER A 210 7.39 5.80 -17.54
CA SER A 210 8.15 5.52 -18.74
C SER A 210 9.35 4.62 -18.42
N GLY A 211 9.77 3.82 -19.39
CA GLY A 211 10.85 2.89 -19.15
C GLY A 211 11.14 1.99 -20.34
N THR A 212 11.60 0.77 -20.08
CA THR A 212 11.98 -0.19 -21.13
C THR A 212 11.30 -1.52 -20.90
N SER A 213 10.78 -2.07 -21.96
CA SER A 213 10.29 -3.45 -22.05
C SER A 213 11.32 -4.33 -22.77
N TYR A 214 11.49 -5.56 -22.30
CA TYR A 214 12.45 -6.54 -22.85
C TYR A 214 11.75 -7.86 -23.12
N LEU A 215 12.08 -8.49 -24.25
CA LEU A 215 11.70 -9.88 -24.59
C LEU A 215 12.90 -10.59 -25.22
N GLY A 216 13.61 -11.40 -24.45
CA GLY A 216 14.88 -11.99 -24.87
C GLY A 216 15.91 -10.89 -25.19
N LEU A 217 16.37 -10.83 -26.45
CA LEU A 217 17.29 -9.79 -26.95
C LEU A 217 16.58 -8.53 -27.46
N ALA A 218 15.27 -8.59 -27.68
CA ALA A 218 14.51 -7.43 -28.12
C ALA A 218 14.26 -6.48 -26.95
N ALA A 219 14.34 -5.18 -27.20
CA ALA A 219 14.04 -4.13 -26.25
C ALA A 219 13.24 -3.02 -26.89
N ASN A 220 12.28 -2.47 -26.17
CA ASN A 220 11.55 -1.26 -26.54
C ASN A 220 11.73 -0.20 -25.44
N PRO A 221 12.50 0.87 -25.69
CA PRO A 221 12.77 1.91 -24.70
C PRO A 221 11.61 2.89 -24.51
N ASP A 222 10.56 2.82 -25.33
CA ASP A 222 9.40 3.69 -25.26
C ASP A 222 8.24 3.08 -24.47
N PHE A 223 8.53 2.08 -23.63
CA PHE A 223 7.52 1.44 -22.76
C PHE A 223 6.85 2.44 -21.83
N GLN A 224 5.51 2.37 -21.78
CA GLN A 224 4.69 3.22 -20.93
C GLN A 224 3.64 2.40 -20.18
N PHE A 225 3.40 2.81 -18.96
CA PHE A 225 2.41 2.23 -18.06
C PHE A 225 1.80 3.34 -17.20
N GLY A 226 0.47 3.45 -17.20
CA GLY A 226 -0.21 4.53 -16.47
C GLY A 226 -1.21 3.98 -15.46
N PHE A 227 -1.14 4.47 -14.21
CA PHE A 227 -2.09 4.16 -13.15
C PHE A 227 -2.18 5.31 -12.13
N TYR A 228 -3.06 5.15 -11.14
CA TYR A 228 -3.23 6.12 -10.07
C TYR A 228 -2.91 5.48 -8.71
N MET A 229 -2.08 6.15 -7.91
CA MET A 229 -2.11 5.97 -6.47
C MET A 229 -3.46 6.50 -5.99
N PRO A 230 -4.27 5.73 -5.23
CA PRO A 230 -5.63 6.12 -4.87
C PRO A 230 -5.64 7.33 -3.94
N ALA A 231 -6.67 8.16 -4.06
CA ALA A 231 -6.97 9.11 -3.00
C ALA A 231 -7.42 8.35 -1.76
N THR A 232 -7.01 8.83 -0.59
CA THR A 232 -7.38 8.19 0.68
C THR A 232 -7.93 9.22 1.66
N THR A 233 -9.11 8.96 2.18
CA THR A 233 -9.75 9.73 3.25
C THR A 233 -9.71 8.93 4.53
N VAL A 234 -9.32 9.58 5.64
CA VAL A 234 -9.31 8.97 6.98
C VAL A 234 -10.18 9.81 7.90
N ALA A 235 -11.21 9.20 8.46
CA ALA A 235 -11.96 9.77 9.58
C ALA A 235 -11.48 9.11 10.89
N SER A 236 -11.24 9.92 11.92
CA SER A 236 -10.74 9.42 13.20
C SER A 236 -11.54 9.99 14.38
N TYR A 237 -11.69 9.16 15.41
CA TYR A 237 -12.26 9.53 16.67
C TYR A 237 -11.42 8.98 17.81
N VAL A 238 -11.03 9.87 18.73
CA VAL A 238 -10.31 9.49 19.95
C VAL A 238 -11.15 9.87 21.16
N HIS A 239 -11.36 8.90 22.07
CA HIS A 239 -11.99 9.13 23.35
C HIS A 239 -11.03 8.78 24.49
N ILE A 240 -10.89 9.70 25.44
CA ILE A 240 -10.08 9.54 26.65
C ILE A 240 -11.04 9.24 27.80
N PHE A 241 -11.10 7.98 28.25
CA PHE A 241 -11.94 7.57 29.39
C PHE A 241 -11.44 8.17 30.71
N ASN A 242 -10.11 8.18 30.87
CA ASN A 242 -9.40 8.73 32.02
C ASN A 242 -7.91 8.89 31.67
N PRO A 243 -7.04 9.46 32.51
CA PRO A 243 -5.64 9.68 32.20
C PRO A 243 -4.84 8.43 31.79
N LYS A 244 -5.36 7.23 32.07
CA LYS A 244 -4.68 5.97 31.75
C LYS A 244 -5.23 5.25 30.54
N TRP A 245 -6.48 5.50 30.13
CA TRP A 245 -7.15 4.74 29.09
C TRP A 245 -7.72 5.63 27.99
N LEU A 246 -7.45 5.27 26.74
CA LEU A 246 -8.09 5.85 25.58
C LEU A 246 -8.42 4.79 24.54
N ILE A 247 -9.37 5.12 23.67
CA ILE A 247 -9.69 4.38 22.45
C ILE A 247 -9.47 5.29 21.24
N ASN A 248 -8.98 4.72 20.16
CA ASN A 248 -8.85 5.36 18.84
C ASN A 248 -9.61 4.52 17.82
N LEU A 249 -10.54 5.12 17.11
CA LEU A 249 -11.30 4.52 16.03
C LEU A 249 -10.97 5.28 14.75
N GLN A 250 -10.73 4.55 13.66
CA GLN A 250 -10.49 5.16 12.34
C GLN A 250 -11.22 4.39 11.25
N VAL A 251 -11.70 5.14 10.26
CA VAL A 251 -12.24 4.60 9.02
C VAL A 251 -11.43 5.19 7.88
N PHE A 252 -10.91 4.33 7.03
CA PHE A 252 -10.20 4.67 5.81
C PHE A 252 -11.10 4.38 4.62
N GLN A 253 -11.07 5.26 3.63
CA GLN A 253 -11.64 5.04 2.31
C GLN A 253 -10.54 5.29 1.29
N SER A 254 -10.25 4.31 0.44
CA SER A 254 -9.26 4.43 -0.63
C SER A 254 -9.94 4.26 -1.99
N GLU A 255 -9.75 5.25 -2.89
CA GLU A 255 -10.40 5.33 -4.20
C GLU A 255 -9.68 4.48 -5.26
N TRP A 256 -9.53 3.16 -5.02
CA TRP A 256 -8.93 2.24 -5.98
C TRP A 256 -9.69 2.14 -7.29
N ASN A 257 -11.00 2.44 -7.29
CA ASN A 257 -11.85 2.52 -8.48
C ASN A 257 -11.36 3.53 -9.55
N ALA A 258 -10.38 4.36 -9.24
CA ALA A 258 -9.65 5.15 -10.24
C ALA A 258 -8.87 4.28 -11.26
N ASN A 259 -8.57 3.03 -10.90
CA ASN A 259 -7.79 2.08 -11.70
C ASN A 259 -8.67 0.98 -12.32
N GLN A 260 -9.79 1.35 -12.95
CA GLN A 260 -10.67 0.38 -13.63
C GLN A 260 -9.95 -0.36 -14.76
N LYS A 261 -9.09 0.36 -15.48
CA LYS A 261 -8.31 -0.17 -16.60
C LYS A 261 -6.89 0.37 -16.53
N VAL A 262 -5.95 -0.55 -16.51
CA VAL A 262 -4.53 -0.24 -16.58
C VAL A 262 -4.01 -0.62 -17.95
N ARG A 263 -3.26 0.31 -18.60
CA ARG A 263 -2.78 0.12 -19.97
C ARG A 263 -1.28 0.12 -20.02
N LEU A 264 -0.73 -0.87 -20.72
CA LEU A 264 0.68 -0.96 -21.07
C LEU A 264 0.81 -0.68 -22.56
N TYR A 265 1.74 0.17 -22.92
CA TYR A 265 2.02 0.52 -24.30
C TYR A 265 3.48 0.25 -24.61
N ASN A 266 3.73 -0.08 -25.89
CA ASN A 266 5.07 -0.26 -26.42
C ASN A 266 5.87 -1.34 -25.68
N THR A 267 5.26 -2.47 -25.37
CA THR A 267 6.01 -3.64 -24.88
C THR A 267 6.93 -4.18 -25.97
N ALA A 268 7.96 -4.95 -25.59
CA ALA A 268 8.87 -5.60 -26.53
C ALA A 268 8.27 -6.84 -27.22
N ALA A 269 7.02 -7.20 -26.90
CA ALA A 269 6.33 -8.26 -27.61
C ALA A 269 6.08 -7.88 -29.07
N PRO A 270 6.09 -8.87 -30.01
CA PRO A 270 5.87 -8.58 -31.42
C PRO A 270 4.41 -8.15 -31.69
N PRO A 271 4.14 -7.36 -32.75
CA PRO A 271 2.78 -7.07 -33.18
C PRO A 271 1.93 -8.34 -33.37
N PRO A 272 0.66 -8.37 -32.99
CA PRO A 272 -0.15 -7.25 -32.44
C PRO A 272 -0.03 -7.06 -30.93
N PHE A 273 0.86 -7.74 -30.24
CA PHE A 273 0.97 -7.80 -28.78
C PHE A 273 1.85 -6.69 -28.18
N THR A 274 1.97 -5.54 -28.84
CA THR A 274 2.75 -4.40 -28.32
C THR A 274 2.04 -3.63 -27.22
N ASN A 275 0.70 -3.79 -27.12
CA ASN A 275 -0.11 -3.08 -26.14
C ASN A 275 -1.02 -4.07 -25.40
N PHE A 276 -1.20 -3.83 -24.10
CA PHE A 276 -2.09 -4.63 -23.26
C PHE A 276 -3.03 -3.75 -22.45
N ILE A 277 -4.25 -4.23 -22.18
CA ILE A 277 -5.16 -3.68 -21.18
C ILE A 277 -5.37 -4.73 -20.08
N PHE A 278 -5.15 -4.31 -18.84
CA PHE A 278 -5.61 -5.02 -17.68
C PHE A 278 -6.92 -4.38 -17.22
N ASP A 279 -7.99 -5.14 -17.26
CA ASP A 279 -9.28 -4.72 -16.72
C ASP A 279 -9.31 -5.12 -15.24
N MET A 280 -9.08 -4.15 -14.36
CA MET A 280 -8.86 -4.39 -12.94
C MET A 280 -10.17 -4.51 -12.18
N HIS A 281 -11.23 -3.84 -12.65
CA HIS A 281 -12.55 -3.79 -11.98
C HIS A 281 -12.47 -3.45 -10.48
N PHE A 282 -11.53 -2.57 -10.12
CA PHE A 282 -11.37 -2.18 -8.73
C PHE A 282 -12.52 -1.30 -8.24
N ASP A 283 -13.01 -1.61 -7.05
CA ASP A 283 -13.91 -0.77 -6.27
C ASP A 283 -13.15 0.14 -5.30
N ALA A 284 -13.85 1.09 -4.69
CA ALA A 284 -13.31 1.80 -3.54
C ALA A 284 -13.24 0.84 -2.36
N SER A 285 -12.10 0.80 -1.67
CA SER A 285 -11.92 -0.04 -0.48
C SER A 285 -12.13 0.75 0.81
N TYR A 286 -12.56 0.05 1.84
CA TYR A 286 -12.75 0.58 3.18
C TYR A 286 -11.98 -0.23 4.19
N ALA A 287 -11.37 0.48 5.14
CA ALA A 287 -10.74 -0.17 6.27
C ALA A 287 -11.19 0.44 7.59
N TYR A 288 -11.33 -0.39 8.62
CA TYR A 288 -11.84 -0.03 9.93
C TYR A 288 -10.83 -0.43 10.98
N LEU A 289 -10.31 0.55 11.72
CA LEU A 289 -9.33 0.35 12.78
C LEU A 289 -9.94 0.72 14.13
N ALA A 290 -9.68 -0.14 15.12
CA ALA A 290 -9.93 0.15 16.52
C ALA A 290 -8.68 -0.16 17.33
N ALA A 291 -8.26 0.77 18.20
CA ALA A 291 -7.15 0.57 19.11
C ALA A 291 -7.53 1.06 20.51
N ILE A 292 -7.22 0.25 21.52
CA ILE A 292 -7.35 0.61 22.92
C ILE A 292 -5.95 0.73 23.53
N ARG A 293 -5.66 1.85 24.20
CA ARG A 293 -4.36 2.12 24.81
C ARG A 293 -4.48 2.33 26.30
N LYS A 294 -3.54 1.73 27.04
CA LYS A 294 -3.37 1.89 28.47
C LYS A 294 -2.01 2.51 28.78
N GLN A 295 -1.98 3.60 29.55
CA GLN A 295 -0.77 4.08 30.21
C GLN A 295 -0.50 3.23 31.44
N VAL A 296 0.51 2.38 31.37
CA VAL A 296 0.87 1.43 32.43
C VAL A 296 1.67 2.14 33.53
N SER A 297 2.59 3.00 33.14
CA SER A 297 3.39 3.85 34.04
C SER A 297 3.67 5.19 33.36
N ASP A 298 4.35 6.10 34.04
CA ASP A 298 4.74 7.41 33.46
C ASP A 298 5.62 7.27 32.21
N LYS A 299 6.26 6.11 32.04
CA LYS A 299 7.17 5.86 30.92
C LYS A 299 6.65 4.86 29.89
N LEU A 300 5.71 3.97 30.26
CA LEU A 300 5.26 2.85 29.44
C LEU A 300 3.79 2.97 29.11
N GLY A 301 3.46 3.01 27.82
CA GLY A 301 2.14 2.80 27.28
C GLY A 301 2.07 1.48 26.49
N ILE A 302 0.92 0.84 26.51
CA ILE A 302 0.64 -0.38 25.73
C ILE A 302 -0.71 -0.20 25.04
N ALA A 303 -0.81 -0.61 23.77
CA ALA A 303 -2.08 -0.64 23.07
C ALA A 303 -2.27 -1.97 22.34
N LEU A 304 -3.53 -2.36 22.20
CA LEU A 304 -3.98 -3.42 21.31
C LEU A 304 -4.74 -2.76 20.17
N ALA A 305 -4.41 -3.13 18.93
CA ALA A 305 -5.06 -2.62 17.73
C ALA A 305 -5.57 -3.77 16.86
N GLY A 306 -6.77 -3.61 16.32
CA GLY A 306 -7.34 -4.48 15.31
C GLY A 306 -7.79 -3.66 14.10
N MET A 307 -7.68 -4.25 12.90
CA MET A 307 -8.14 -3.62 11.66
C MET A 307 -8.74 -4.66 10.73
N ILE A 308 -9.75 -4.24 9.98
CA ILE A 308 -10.34 -4.99 8.88
C ILE A 308 -10.26 -4.09 7.65
N ASP A 309 -9.75 -4.62 6.54
CA ASP A 309 -9.69 -3.96 5.23
C ASP A 309 -10.37 -4.86 4.20
N ASP A 310 -11.37 -4.36 3.49
CA ASP A 310 -12.17 -5.15 2.56
C ASP A 310 -11.50 -5.39 1.20
N GLY A 311 -10.40 -4.69 0.93
CA GLY A 311 -9.72 -4.77 -0.37
C GLY A 311 -10.54 -4.18 -1.52
N PRO A 312 -9.89 -3.89 -2.69
CA PRO A 312 -10.56 -3.30 -3.84
C PRO A 312 -11.07 -4.30 -4.88
N GLU A 313 -10.76 -5.59 -4.79
CA GLU A 313 -11.02 -6.57 -5.84
C GLU A 313 -12.25 -7.44 -5.55
N GLU A 314 -13.09 -7.60 -6.56
CA GLU A 314 -14.23 -8.53 -6.51
C GLU A 314 -13.80 -9.98 -6.72
N ASP A 315 -14.52 -10.90 -6.08
CA ASP A 315 -14.39 -12.33 -6.33
C ASP A 315 -14.65 -12.68 -7.79
N GLY A 316 -13.73 -13.45 -8.38
CA GLY A 316 -13.83 -13.88 -9.77
C GLY A 316 -13.21 -12.92 -10.78
N LEU A 317 -12.87 -11.69 -10.39
CA LEU A 317 -12.12 -10.72 -11.21
C LEU A 317 -10.69 -10.53 -10.74
N ARG A 318 -10.36 -11.03 -9.57
CA ARG A 318 -9.04 -10.92 -8.93
C ARG A 318 -7.94 -11.56 -9.75
N THR A 319 -6.79 -10.90 -9.81
CA THR A 319 -5.62 -11.35 -10.57
C THR A 319 -4.48 -11.79 -9.65
N ILE A 320 -3.58 -12.64 -10.13
CA ILE A 320 -2.35 -12.98 -9.40
C ILE A 320 -1.28 -11.88 -9.51
N VAL A 321 -1.50 -10.87 -10.35
CA VAL A 321 -0.65 -9.68 -10.47
C VAL A 321 -0.85 -8.76 -9.28
N PHE A 322 -2.09 -8.67 -8.78
CA PHE A 322 -2.46 -7.86 -7.64
C PHE A 322 -3.50 -8.60 -6.78
N PRO A 323 -3.14 -9.75 -6.18
CA PRO A 323 -4.08 -10.56 -5.43
C PRO A 323 -4.39 -9.89 -4.09
N SER A 324 -5.50 -9.19 -3.98
CA SER A 324 -6.00 -8.63 -2.73
C SER A 324 -7.33 -9.25 -2.33
N ASP A 325 -7.59 -9.29 -1.04
CA ASP A 325 -8.86 -9.72 -0.43
C ASP A 325 -9.03 -9.05 0.91
N THR A 326 -10.14 -9.33 1.58
CA THR A 326 -10.36 -8.87 2.94
C THR A 326 -9.20 -9.32 3.85
N GLN A 327 -8.59 -8.35 4.50
CA GLN A 327 -7.47 -8.54 5.40
C GLN A 327 -7.86 -8.16 6.82
N TYR A 328 -7.35 -8.93 7.78
CA TYR A 328 -7.53 -8.70 9.20
C TYR A 328 -6.16 -8.49 9.84
N PHE A 329 -6.01 -7.42 10.56
CA PHE A 329 -4.79 -7.14 11.33
C PHE A 329 -5.08 -7.21 12.81
N LEU A 330 -4.16 -7.80 13.57
CA LEU A 330 -4.09 -7.72 15.02
C LEU A 330 -2.68 -7.35 15.43
N GLY A 331 -2.54 -6.30 16.24
CA GLY A 331 -1.23 -5.79 16.66
C GLY A 331 -1.19 -5.35 18.12
N LEU A 332 -0.03 -5.59 18.73
CA LEU A 332 0.35 -5.08 20.03
C LEU A 332 1.33 -3.94 19.85
N ILE A 333 1.06 -2.81 20.47
CA ILE A 333 1.85 -1.58 20.40
C ILE A 333 2.41 -1.29 21.78
N GLY A 334 3.71 -1.03 21.87
CA GLY A 334 4.38 -0.58 23.07
C GLY A 334 5.10 0.72 22.82
N ASP A 335 4.81 1.75 23.60
CA ASP A 335 5.56 2.99 23.60
C ASP A 335 6.33 3.18 24.90
N TYR A 336 7.62 3.46 24.82
CA TYR A 336 8.47 3.65 25.97
C TYR A 336 9.24 4.96 25.91
N ARG A 337 9.16 5.73 26.97
CA ARG A 337 9.88 6.99 27.14
C ARG A 337 11.15 6.77 27.95
N PHE A 338 12.31 6.80 27.31
CA PHE A 338 13.60 6.69 27.98
C PHE A 338 13.90 7.95 28.80
N THR A 339 13.74 9.12 28.17
CA THR A 339 13.93 10.44 28.77
C THR A 339 12.82 11.40 28.32
N GLU A 340 12.85 12.65 28.77
CA GLU A 340 11.95 13.70 28.25
C GLU A 340 12.16 13.98 26.76
N HIS A 341 13.34 13.63 26.23
CA HIS A 341 13.73 13.90 24.86
C HIS A 341 13.82 12.68 23.96
N ALA A 342 13.69 11.47 24.52
CA ALA A 342 13.84 10.23 23.75
C ALA A 342 12.72 9.24 24.10
N SER A 343 12.06 8.70 23.08
CA SER A 343 11.08 7.63 23.18
C SER A 343 11.16 6.68 22.00
N MET A 344 10.67 5.47 22.20
CA MET A 344 10.55 4.43 21.17
C MET A 344 9.13 3.91 21.16
N GLU A 345 8.62 3.62 19.97
CA GLU A 345 7.40 2.85 19.78
C GLU A 345 7.73 1.59 19.01
N LEU A 346 7.16 0.48 19.42
CA LEU A 346 7.29 -0.82 18.76
C LEU A 346 5.89 -1.37 18.52
N ILE A 347 5.62 -1.81 17.29
CA ILE A 347 4.38 -2.48 16.88
C ILE A 347 4.75 -3.90 16.45
N LEU A 348 4.12 -4.89 17.07
CA LEU A 348 4.16 -6.29 16.66
C LEU A 348 2.78 -6.68 16.17
N GLY A 349 2.66 -7.14 14.96
CA GLY A 349 1.36 -7.42 14.38
C GLY A 349 1.37 -8.63 13.44
N HIS A 350 0.17 -9.13 13.21
CA HIS A 350 -0.11 -10.22 12.30
C HIS A 350 -1.24 -9.81 11.37
N VAL A 351 -1.06 -10.04 10.05
CA VAL A 351 -2.11 -9.88 9.05
C VAL A 351 -2.57 -11.27 8.60
N TYR A 352 -3.86 -11.48 8.63
CA TYR A 352 -4.53 -12.64 8.06
C TYR A 352 -5.39 -12.20 6.89
N SER A 353 -5.34 -12.92 5.78
CA SER A 353 -6.23 -12.74 4.63
C SER A 353 -7.04 -14.01 4.42
N ASN A 354 -8.32 -13.87 4.09
CA ASN A 354 -9.12 -15.01 3.71
C ASN A 354 -8.59 -15.66 2.42
N PRO A 355 -8.74 -16.99 2.27
CA PRO A 355 -8.51 -17.63 0.98
C PRO A 355 -9.45 -17.03 -0.06
N SER A 356 -8.90 -16.35 -1.04
CA SER A 356 -9.67 -15.70 -2.08
C SER A 356 -9.79 -16.56 -3.33
N ILE A 357 -10.91 -16.42 -4.03
CA ILE A 357 -11.12 -17.04 -5.32
C ILE A 357 -10.57 -16.07 -6.37
N GLN A 358 -9.53 -16.50 -7.06
CA GLN A 358 -8.97 -15.74 -8.14
C GLN A 358 -9.63 -16.12 -9.46
N ASN A 359 -10.16 -15.11 -10.15
CA ASN A 359 -10.63 -15.16 -11.54
C ASN A 359 -11.41 -16.43 -11.93
N LYS A 360 -12.61 -16.58 -11.46
CA LYS A 360 -13.57 -17.53 -12.01
C LYS A 360 -14.29 -16.86 -13.19
N ALA A 361 -13.82 -17.11 -14.41
CA ALA A 361 -14.67 -16.89 -15.57
C ALA A 361 -15.82 -17.88 -15.51
N LYS A 362 -17.05 -17.42 -15.70
CA LYS A 362 -18.22 -18.28 -15.95
C LYS A 362 -18.48 -18.31 -17.44
N VAL A 363 -18.33 -19.47 -18.07
CA VAL A 363 -18.85 -19.73 -19.41
C VAL A 363 -20.10 -20.58 -19.26
N ASN A 364 -21.26 -20.07 -19.69
CA ASN A 364 -22.56 -20.76 -19.58
C ASN A 364 -22.89 -21.24 -18.16
N ASN A 365 -22.65 -20.39 -17.15
CA ASN A 365 -22.83 -20.70 -15.73
C ASN A 365 -21.93 -21.81 -15.13
N VAL A 366 -21.00 -22.32 -15.88
CA VAL A 366 -19.98 -23.28 -15.38
C VAL A 366 -18.75 -22.48 -14.98
N PRO A 367 -18.24 -22.63 -13.75
CA PRO A 367 -16.98 -22.02 -13.35
C PRO A 367 -15.84 -22.56 -14.22
N VAL A 368 -15.11 -21.69 -14.90
CA VAL A 368 -13.91 -22.05 -15.64
C VAL A 368 -12.70 -21.64 -14.78
N PRO A 369 -11.71 -22.51 -14.57
CA PRO A 369 -10.48 -22.11 -13.90
C PRO A 369 -9.85 -20.95 -14.67
N PHE A 370 -9.44 -19.93 -13.95
CA PHE A 370 -9.02 -18.66 -14.54
C PHE A 370 -7.63 -18.72 -15.15
N THR A 371 -7.51 -18.01 -16.24
CA THR A 371 -6.27 -17.49 -16.80
C THR A 371 -6.40 -15.99 -16.92
N THR A 372 -5.37 -15.24 -16.52
CA THR A 372 -5.24 -13.84 -16.93
C THR A 372 -5.18 -13.81 -18.43
N LEU A 373 -6.32 -13.59 -19.09
CA LEU A 373 -6.37 -13.32 -20.51
C LEU A 373 -5.80 -11.92 -20.70
N LEU A 374 -4.50 -11.85 -20.96
CA LEU A 374 -3.89 -10.68 -21.53
C LEU A 374 -4.34 -10.65 -22.99
N LEU A 375 -5.48 -10.04 -23.25
CA LEU A 375 -5.95 -9.87 -24.62
C LEU A 375 -5.19 -8.73 -25.26
N PRO A 376 -4.55 -8.96 -26.43
CA PRO A 376 -3.97 -7.87 -27.20
C PRO A 376 -5.07 -6.92 -27.63
N ILE A 377 -4.79 -5.62 -27.60
CA ILE A 377 -5.66 -4.60 -28.14
C ILE A 377 -5.31 -4.44 -29.61
N SER A 378 -6.23 -4.77 -30.49
CA SER A 378 -6.24 -4.19 -31.84
C SER A 378 -6.67 -2.73 -31.70
N LEU A 379 -5.77 -1.80 -31.99
CA LEU A 379 -6.10 -0.39 -32.23
C LEU A 379 -6.80 -0.25 -33.56
#